data_1bc71633e4efc7c6784ab3af4c83a349
#
_entry.id   1bc71633e4efc7c6784ab3af4c83a349
#
_cell.length_a   1.000
_cell.length_b   1.000
_cell.length_c   1.000
_cell.angle_alpha   90.00
_cell.angle_beta   90.00
_cell.angle_gamma   90.00
#
_symmetry.space_group_name_H-M   'P 1'
#
loop_
_entity.id
_entity.type
_entity.pdbx_description
1 polymer ?
#
loop_
_entity_poly.entity_id
_entity_poly.type
_entity_poly.pdbx_seq_one_letter_code
_entity_poly.pdbx_strand_id
1 'polypeptide(L)'
;SDGWAICKALASAGATIIVGTWPPVLGIFQKSLAAGKFDEDSTLEDGSKLKIEKIYPLDAVFDTRDDVPDDVMGNKRYAGLSGFTIQECADAVAKDYGKIDIFVHSLANGPEVAKPLLETSRTGYIAAMSASSYSLISCVQRFAPIMNEGGSFLSLGFIAANLVVPGYGGGMSSAKAQLESDTRVLAWEAGRNYGVRVN
;
A
#
# COMPACT_ATOMS: atom_id res chain seq x y z
N SER A 1 3.14 8.85 -10.29
CA SER A 1 2.48 8.73 -8.98
C SER A 1 3.53 8.85 -7.88
N ASP A 2 3.08 9.17 -6.65
CA ASP A 2 3.98 9.30 -5.49
C ASP A 2 4.75 8.00 -5.23
N GLY A 3 4.09 6.85 -5.36
CA GLY A 3 4.73 5.54 -5.22
C GLY A 3 5.87 5.32 -6.21
N TRP A 4 5.73 5.76 -7.45
CA TRP A 4 6.80 5.67 -8.46
C TRP A 4 8.01 6.56 -8.10
N ALA A 5 7.76 7.79 -7.68
CA ALA A 5 8.82 8.70 -7.25
C ALA A 5 9.58 8.15 -6.02
N ILE A 6 8.86 7.56 -5.07
CA ILE A 6 9.47 6.90 -3.90
C ILE A 6 10.32 5.71 -4.33
N CYS A 7 9.83 4.86 -5.24
CA CYS A 7 10.62 3.75 -5.80
C CYS A 7 11.94 4.25 -6.41
N LYS A 8 11.90 5.34 -7.19
CA LYS A 8 13.11 5.93 -7.77
C LYS A 8 14.08 6.43 -6.70
N ALA A 9 13.59 7.16 -5.71
CA ALA A 9 14.43 7.67 -4.63
C ALA A 9 15.10 6.54 -3.84
N LEU A 10 14.36 5.49 -3.49
CA LEU A 10 14.89 4.33 -2.78
C LEU A 10 15.88 3.54 -3.64
N ALA A 11 15.58 3.34 -4.92
CA ALA A 11 16.48 2.67 -5.86
C ALA A 11 17.79 3.45 -6.04
N SER A 12 17.72 4.79 -6.15
CA SER A 12 18.90 5.66 -6.19
C SER A 12 19.76 5.53 -4.94
N ALA A 13 19.16 5.25 -3.80
CA ALA A 13 19.85 4.97 -2.53
C ALA A 13 20.35 3.52 -2.40
N GLY A 14 20.17 2.68 -3.42
CA GLY A 14 20.66 1.30 -3.46
C GLY A 14 19.66 0.23 -3.03
N ALA A 15 18.39 0.57 -2.81
CA ALA A 15 17.38 -0.40 -2.44
C ALA A 15 16.96 -1.28 -3.63
N THR A 16 16.73 -2.55 -3.36
CA THR A 16 16.00 -3.47 -4.25
C THR A 16 14.52 -3.21 -4.15
N ILE A 17 13.85 -2.97 -5.27
CA ILE A 17 12.44 -2.57 -5.32
C ILE A 17 11.55 -3.77 -5.69
N ILE A 18 10.63 -4.09 -4.80
CA ILE A 18 9.49 -4.98 -5.06
C ILE A 18 8.20 -4.20 -4.87
N VAL A 19 7.16 -4.52 -5.61
CA VAL A 19 5.92 -3.73 -5.65
C VAL A 19 4.71 -4.63 -5.41
N GLY A 20 3.85 -4.24 -4.48
CA GLY A 20 2.50 -4.76 -4.35
C GLY A 20 1.54 -3.96 -5.24
N THR A 21 0.74 -4.64 -6.04
CA THR A 21 -0.17 -3.98 -7.00
C THR A 21 -1.57 -4.57 -6.88
N TRP A 22 -2.55 -3.69 -6.87
CA TRP A 22 -3.96 -4.06 -6.84
C TRP A 22 -4.32 -4.98 -8.02
N PRO A 23 -4.92 -6.16 -7.77
CA PRO A 23 -5.15 -7.17 -8.79
C PRO A 23 -5.81 -6.68 -10.08
N PRO A 24 -6.86 -5.83 -10.04
CA PRO A 24 -7.50 -5.36 -11.26
C PRO A 24 -6.62 -4.55 -12.22
N VAL A 25 -5.51 -3.98 -11.75
CA VAL A 25 -4.59 -3.20 -12.59
C VAL A 25 -3.23 -3.87 -12.77
N LEU A 26 -2.99 -5.02 -12.13
CA LEU A 26 -1.71 -5.73 -12.18
C LEU A 26 -1.27 -6.04 -13.61
N GLY A 27 -2.14 -6.63 -14.41
CA GLY A 27 -1.82 -7.00 -15.79
C GLY A 27 -1.55 -5.79 -16.69
N ILE A 28 -2.26 -4.68 -16.47
CA ILE A 28 -2.04 -3.42 -17.20
C ILE A 28 -0.68 -2.84 -16.82
N PHE A 29 -0.36 -2.85 -15.54
CA PHE A 29 0.94 -2.35 -15.05
C PHE A 29 2.10 -3.16 -15.61
N GLN A 30 2.04 -4.48 -15.54
CA GLN A 30 3.06 -5.38 -16.09
C GLN A 30 3.28 -5.18 -17.60
N LYS A 31 2.19 -5.10 -18.36
CA LYS A 31 2.25 -4.83 -19.82
C LYS A 31 2.85 -3.47 -20.12
N SER A 32 2.50 -2.45 -19.35
CA SER A 32 3.03 -1.10 -19.53
C SER A 32 4.52 -1.00 -19.23
N LEU A 33 4.99 -1.70 -18.18
CA LEU A 33 6.42 -1.83 -17.88
C LEU A 33 7.17 -2.53 -19.02
N ALA A 34 6.66 -3.69 -19.48
CA ALA A 34 7.28 -4.44 -20.56
C ALA A 34 7.31 -3.67 -21.89
N ALA A 35 6.32 -2.82 -22.13
CA ALA A 35 6.24 -1.96 -23.32
C ALA A 35 7.09 -0.69 -23.23
N GLY A 36 7.83 -0.47 -22.15
CA GLY A 36 8.68 0.70 -21.94
C GLY A 36 7.93 2.02 -21.71
N LYS A 37 6.65 1.98 -21.34
CA LYS A 37 5.84 3.21 -21.15
C LYS A 37 6.36 4.12 -20.04
N PHE A 38 7.17 3.59 -19.14
CA PHE A 38 7.73 4.34 -18.01
C PHE A 38 9.22 4.62 -18.17
N ASP A 39 9.84 4.29 -19.32
CA ASP A 39 11.29 4.36 -19.51
C ASP A 39 11.84 5.78 -19.37
N GLU A 40 11.12 6.79 -19.88
CA GLU A 40 11.52 8.20 -19.75
C GLU A 40 11.54 8.64 -18.29
N ASP A 41 10.58 8.19 -17.48
CA ASP A 41 10.46 8.54 -16.06
C ASP A 41 11.15 7.52 -15.14
N SER A 42 11.97 6.64 -15.67
CA SER A 42 12.67 5.60 -14.91
C SER A 42 14.12 5.92 -14.58
N THR A 43 14.66 7.02 -15.11
CA THR A 43 16.06 7.38 -14.91
C THR A 43 16.34 7.77 -13.47
N LEU A 44 17.34 7.12 -12.86
CA LEU A 44 17.84 7.38 -11.52
C LEU A 44 18.89 8.48 -11.52
N GLU A 45 19.31 8.92 -10.34
CA GLU A 45 20.29 10.00 -10.18
C GLU A 45 21.66 9.69 -10.82
N ASP A 46 22.06 8.42 -10.84
CA ASP A 46 23.30 7.95 -11.46
C ASP A 46 23.19 7.69 -12.97
N GLY A 47 22.03 7.96 -13.57
CA GLY A 47 21.76 7.74 -15.00
C GLY A 47 21.29 6.33 -15.34
N SER A 48 21.31 5.39 -14.40
CA SER A 48 20.74 4.05 -14.58
C SER A 48 19.21 4.07 -14.60
N LYS A 49 18.58 2.95 -14.90
CA LYS A 49 17.11 2.82 -14.92
C LYS A 49 16.59 2.09 -13.69
N LEU A 50 15.45 2.57 -13.17
CA LEU A 50 14.69 1.89 -12.14
C LEU A 50 14.34 0.49 -12.62
N LYS A 51 14.69 -0.52 -11.82
CA LYS A 51 14.30 -1.91 -12.01
C LYS A 51 13.31 -2.31 -10.91
N ILE A 52 12.14 -2.77 -11.30
CA ILE A 52 11.21 -3.45 -10.41
C ILE A 52 11.58 -4.94 -10.41
N GLU A 53 12.09 -5.42 -9.30
CA GLU A 53 12.60 -6.79 -9.18
C GLU A 53 11.47 -7.83 -9.24
N LYS A 54 10.36 -7.55 -8.55
CA LYS A 54 9.19 -8.39 -8.53
C LYS A 54 7.92 -7.60 -8.26
N ILE A 55 6.81 -8.04 -8.84
CA ILE A 55 5.47 -7.48 -8.63
C ILE A 55 4.60 -8.57 -8.01
N TYR A 56 4.00 -8.25 -6.86
CA TYR A 56 3.05 -9.11 -6.16
C TYR A 56 1.63 -8.59 -6.34
N PRO A 57 0.63 -9.45 -6.51
CA PRO A 57 -0.76 -9.03 -6.36
C PRO A 57 -1.00 -8.68 -4.88
N LEU A 58 -1.65 -7.55 -4.62
CA LEU A 58 -1.98 -7.11 -3.27
C LEU A 58 -3.27 -6.31 -3.28
N ASP A 59 -4.29 -6.82 -2.62
CA ASP A 59 -5.50 -6.07 -2.30
C ASP A 59 -5.55 -5.84 -0.78
N ALA A 60 -5.29 -4.62 -0.38
CA ALA A 60 -5.11 -4.24 1.02
C ALA A 60 -6.43 -4.12 1.82
N VAL A 61 -7.56 -4.48 1.23
CA VAL A 61 -8.84 -4.61 1.95
C VAL A 61 -9.12 -6.04 2.44
N PHE A 62 -8.27 -6.99 2.08
CA PHE A 62 -8.39 -8.38 2.51
C PHE A 62 -7.15 -8.80 3.31
N ASP A 63 -7.36 -9.12 4.57
CA ASP A 63 -6.29 -9.52 5.47
C ASP A 63 -5.79 -10.93 5.17
N THR A 64 -6.72 -11.88 5.07
CA THR A 64 -6.47 -13.29 4.81
C THR A 64 -7.40 -13.83 3.72
N ARG A 65 -7.13 -15.05 3.28
CA ARG A 65 -7.96 -15.72 2.27
C ARG A 65 -9.44 -15.86 2.68
N ASP A 66 -9.68 -16.05 3.97
CA ASP A 66 -11.05 -16.23 4.51
C ASP A 66 -11.86 -14.93 4.48
N ASP A 67 -11.20 -13.79 4.35
CA ASP A 67 -11.85 -12.47 4.26
C ASP A 67 -12.32 -12.13 2.84
N VAL A 68 -11.94 -12.92 1.84
CA VAL A 68 -12.26 -12.65 0.44
C VAL A 68 -13.64 -13.22 0.09
N PRO A 69 -14.62 -12.37 -0.25
CA PRO A 69 -15.95 -12.84 -0.64
C PRO A 69 -15.93 -13.66 -1.95
N ASP A 70 -16.87 -14.60 -2.07
CA ASP A 70 -16.98 -15.48 -3.24
C ASP A 70 -17.20 -14.71 -4.55
N ASP A 71 -17.94 -13.61 -4.52
CA ASP A 71 -18.18 -12.74 -5.67
C ASP A 71 -16.90 -12.03 -6.16
N VAL A 72 -15.98 -11.71 -5.25
CA VAL A 72 -14.66 -11.19 -5.60
C VAL A 72 -13.83 -12.29 -6.26
N MET A 73 -13.83 -13.50 -5.72
CA MET A 73 -13.13 -14.64 -6.29
C MET A 73 -13.61 -15.01 -7.69
N GLY A 74 -14.91 -14.89 -7.94
CA GLY A 74 -15.53 -15.13 -9.24
C GLY A 74 -15.43 -13.94 -10.21
N ASN A 75 -14.95 -12.79 -9.76
CA ASN A 75 -14.90 -11.57 -10.56
C ASN A 75 -13.81 -11.67 -11.64
N LYS A 76 -14.17 -11.34 -12.89
CA LYS A 76 -13.23 -11.38 -14.04
C LYS A 76 -11.98 -10.52 -13.84
N ARG A 77 -12.05 -9.46 -13.04
CA ARG A 77 -10.90 -8.58 -12.73
C ARG A 77 -9.89 -9.26 -11.82
N TYR A 78 -10.29 -10.31 -11.09
CA TYR A 78 -9.43 -11.15 -10.24
C TYR A 78 -9.19 -12.53 -10.86
N ALA A 79 -9.82 -12.84 -11.98
CA ALA A 79 -9.75 -14.16 -12.60
C ALA A 79 -8.29 -14.58 -12.90
N GLY A 80 -7.93 -15.76 -12.45
CA GLY A 80 -6.59 -16.30 -12.61
C GLY A 80 -5.53 -15.73 -11.66
N LEU A 81 -5.91 -14.79 -10.77
CA LEU A 81 -5.03 -14.28 -9.71
C LEU A 81 -5.32 -14.97 -8.39
N SER A 82 -4.26 -15.30 -7.67
CA SER A 82 -4.30 -15.85 -6.31
C SER A 82 -3.19 -15.19 -5.48
N GLY A 83 -3.25 -15.36 -4.16
CA GLY A 83 -2.22 -14.85 -3.28
C GLY A 83 -2.22 -13.33 -3.14
N PHE A 84 -3.38 -12.68 -3.29
CA PHE A 84 -3.49 -11.22 -3.28
C PHE A 84 -3.91 -10.62 -1.94
N THR A 85 -4.16 -11.43 -0.91
CA THR A 85 -4.40 -10.89 0.44
C THR A 85 -3.11 -10.39 1.08
N ILE A 86 -3.21 -9.57 2.11
CA ILE A 86 -2.03 -9.02 2.79
C ILE A 86 -1.18 -10.15 3.36
N GLN A 87 -1.80 -11.16 4.02
CA GLN A 87 -1.07 -12.30 4.57
C GLN A 87 -0.39 -13.12 3.48
N GLU A 88 -1.08 -13.44 2.40
CA GLU A 88 -0.51 -14.21 1.30
C GLU A 88 0.65 -13.47 0.62
N CYS A 89 0.54 -12.15 0.48
CA CYS A 89 1.63 -11.31 -0.04
C CYS A 89 2.85 -11.34 0.90
N ALA A 90 2.63 -11.20 2.21
CA ALA A 90 3.72 -11.28 3.20
C ALA A 90 4.41 -12.65 3.17
N ASP A 91 3.64 -13.73 3.08
CA ASP A 91 4.17 -15.10 2.99
C ASP A 91 5.00 -15.30 1.70
N ALA A 92 4.53 -14.77 0.57
CA ALA A 92 5.25 -14.83 -0.70
C ALA A 92 6.56 -14.04 -0.66
N VAL A 93 6.55 -12.84 -0.08
CA VAL A 93 7.75 -12.02 0.11
C VAL A 93 8.75 -12.72 1.03
N ALA A 94 8.30 -13.31 2.13
CA ALA A 94 9.14 -14.07 3.05
C ALA A 94 9.79 -15.28 2.36
N LYS A 95 9.02 -15.98 1.52
CA LYS A 95 9.54 -17.12 0.75
C LYS A 95 10.63 -16.70 -0.25
N ASP A 96 10.42 -15.56 -0.93
CA ASP A 96 11.31 -15.12 -2.01
C ASP A 96 12.55 -14.39 -1.49
N TYR A 97 12.43 -13.60 -0.40
CA TYR A 97 13.47 -12.70 0.10
C TYR A 97 13.86 -12.92 1.57
N GLY A 98 13.11 -13.71 2.31
CA GLY A 98 13.31 -13.91 3.74
C GLY A 98 12.82 -12.71 4.55
N LYS A 99 13.60 -11.63 4.59
CA LYS A 99 13.27 -10.39 5.30
C LYS A 99 13.38 -9.17 4.39
N ILE A 100 12.68 -8.10 4.78
CA ILE A 100 12.73 -6.81 4.11
C ILE A 100 13.18 -5.72 5.09
N ASP A 101 13.58 -4.57 4.58
CA ASP A 101 14.10 -3.45 5.37
C ASP A 101 13.17 -2.26 5.41
N ILE A 102 12.40 -2.04 4.34
CA ILE A 102 11.52 -0.88 4.18
C ILE A 102 10.19 -1.35 3.59
N PHE A 103 9.11 -0.90 4.20
CA PHE A 103 7.76 -1.05 3.68
C PHE A 103 7.13 0.33 3.48
N VAL A 104 6.73 0.64 2.24
CA VAL A 104 6.05 1.89 1.92
C VAL A 104 4.57 1.62 1.67
N HIS A 105 3.73 2.15 2.56
CA HIS A 105 2.28 2.13 2.43
C HIS A 105 1.85 3.34 1.59
N SER A 106 1.84 3.16 0.26
CA SER A 106 1.47 4.18 -0.73
C SER A 106 0.16 3.79 -1.40
N LEU A 107 -0.90 3.65 -0.61
CA LEU A 107 -2.22 3.31 -1.11
C LEU A 107 -3.30 4.05 -0.33
N ALA A 108 -4.38 4.37 -1.02
CA ALA A 108 -5.60 4.92 -0.45
C ALA A 108 -6.75 4.71 -1.44
N ASN A 109 -7.93 4.50 -0.93
CA ASN A 109 -9.15 4.47 -1.72
C ASN A 109 -10.33 4.93 -0.90
N GLY A 110 -11.15 5.82 -1.48
CA GLY A 110 -12.43 6.24 -0.93
C GLY A 110 -13.46 6.20 -2.04
N PRO A 111 -14.38 5.22 -2.06
CA PRO A 111 -15.35 5.07 -3.14
C PRO A 111 -16.20 6.32 -3.38
N GLU A 112 -16.41 7.11 -2.33
CA GLU A 112 -17.22 8.31 -2.35
C GLU A 112 -16.39 9.60 -2.16
N VAL A 113 -15.10 9.59 -2.47
CA VAL A 113 -14.20 10.73 -2.27
C VAL A 113 -14.69 12.04 -2.92
N ALA A 114 -15.39 11.94 -4.02
CA ALA A 114 -15.98 13.10 -4.72
C ALA A 114 -17.25 13.66 -4.06
N LYS A 115 -17.85 12.95 -3.10
CA LYS A 115 -19.05 13.39 -2.40
C LYS A 115 -18.69 14.27 -1.20
N PRO A 116 -19.45 15.33 -0.95
CA PRO A 116 -19.36 16.03 0.32
C PRO A 116 -19.57 15.08 1.52
N LEU A 117 -18.98 15.37 2.66
CA LEU A 117 -19.13 14.54 3.85
C LEU A 117 -20.60 14.38 4.27
N LEU A 118 -21.42 15.44 4.12
CA LEU A 118 -22.85 15.41 4.42
C LEU A 118 -23.65 14.44 3.52
N GLU A 119 -23.11 14.05 2.38
CA GLU A 119 -23.75 13.13 1.41
C GLU A 119 -23.07 11.74 1.42
N THR A 120 -22.07 11.56 2.26
CA THR A 120 -21.31 10.30 2.34
C THR A 120 -22.14 9.24 3.05
N SER A 121 -22.27 8.07 2.43
CA SER A 121 -22.93 6.92 3.04
C SER A 121 -22.05 6.28 4.12
N ARG A 122 -22.69 5.57 5.08
CA ARG A 122 -21.96 4.76 6.08
C ARG A 122 -21.06 3.74 5.40
N THR A 123 -21.56 3.06 4.38
CA THR A 123 -20.80 2.04 3.64
C THR A 123 -19.55 2.65 2.97
N GLY A 124 -19.73 3.78 2.27
CA GLY A 124 -18.60 4.48 1.63
C GLY A 124 -17.58 5.01 2.63
N TYR A 125 -18.05 5.55 3.76
CA TYR A 125 -17.20 6.02 4.84
C TYR A 125 -16.35 4.88 5.42
N ILE A 126 -16.97 3.75 5.78
CA ILE A 126 -16.27 2.57 6.34
C ILE A 126 -15.28 2.00 5.30
N ALA A 127 -15.66 1.96 4.02
CA ALA A 127 -14.76 1.51 2.96
C ALA A 127 -13.51 2.40 2.84
N ALA A 128 -13.66 3.73 2.98
CA ALA A 128 -12.53 4.65 3.01
C ALA A 128 -11.60 4.38 4.20
N MET A 129 -12.15 4.15 5.40
CA MET A 129 -11.38 3.81 6.60
C MET A 129 -10.64 2.48 6.42
N SER A 130 -11.31 1.46 5.92
CA SER A 130 -10.75 0.14 5.68
C SER A 130 -9.55 0.19 4.72
N ALA A 131 -9.75 0.75 3.53
CA ALA A 131 -8.74 0.76 2.49
C ALA A 131 -7.59 1.73 2.75
N SER A 132 -7.86 2.88 3.37
CA SER A 132 -6.90 3.99 3.44
C SER A 132 -6.17 4.10 4.78
N SER A 133 -6.69 3.52 5.85
CA SER A 133 -6.03 3.58 7.17
C SER A 133 -5.88 2.22 7.84
N TYR A 134 -6.93 1.41 7.98
CA TYR A 134 -6.79 0.09 8.61
C TYR A 134 -5.77 -0.78 7.86
N SER A 135 -5.67 -0.65 6.57
CA SER A 135 -4.70 -1.38 5.75
C SER A 135 -3.25 -1.19 6.22
N LEU A 136 -2.88 -0.03 6.80
CA LEU A 136 -1.57 0.14 7.43
C LEU A 136 -1.41 -0.78 8.64
N ILE A 137 -2.41 -0.86 9.49
CA ILE A 137 -2.39 -1.76 10.67
C ILE A 137 -2.18 -3.20 10.20
N SER A 138 -2.98 -3.65 9.25
CA SER A 138 -2.89 -5.00 8.70
C SER A 138 -1.52 -5.29 8.05
N CYS A 139 -0.99 -4.32 7.30
CA CYS A 139 0.35 -4.45 6.72
C CYS A 139 1.44 -4.55 7.80
N VAL A 140 1.40 -3.72 8.84
CA VAL A 140 2.38 -3.79 9.93
C VAL A 140 2.29 -5.12 10.67
N GLN A 141 1.07 -5.59 10.99
CA GLN A 141 0.86 -6.88 11.64
C GLN A 141 1.52 -8.04 10.89
N ARG A 142 1.49 -8.03 9.56
CA ARG A 142 1.90 -9.15 8.72
C ARG A 142 3.32 -9.01 8.16
N PHE A 143 3.80 -7.79 7.98
CA PHE A 143 5.14 -7.55 7.47
C PHE A 143 6.19 -7.27 8.57
N ALA A 144 5.80 -6.77 9.75
CA ALA A 144 6.76 -6.57 10.84
C ALA A 144 7.50 -7.86 11.25
N PRO A 145 6.85 -9.05 11.29
CA PRO A 145 7.53 -10.30 11.59
C PRO A 145 8.62 -10.69 10.58
N ILE A 146 8.54 -10.19 9.35
CA ILE A 146 9.54 -10.43 8.29
C ILE A 146 10.40 -9.19 8.00
N MET A 147 10.38 -8.22 8.89
CA MET A 147 11.21 -7.03 8.80
C MET A 147 12.53 -7.24 9.55
N ASN A 148 13.63 -6.77 8.98
CA ASN A 148 14.89 -6.68 9.70
C ASN A 148 14.80 -5.68 10.85
N GLU A 149 15.47 -5.95 11.96
CA GLU A 149 15.59 -4.99 13.06
C GLU A 149 16.19 -3.66 12.55
N GLY A 150 15.63 -2.55 12.99
CA GLY A 150 15.98 -1.22 12.47
C GLY A 150 15.27 -0.86 11.17
N GLY A 151 14.45 -1.77 10.61
CA GLY A 151 13.64 -1.51 9.44
C GLY A 151 12.59 -0.41 9.64
N SER A 152 11.95 0.01 8.57
CA SER A 152 11.02 1.14 8.59
C SER A 152 9.77 0.90 7.76
N PHE A 153 8.63 1.24 8.35
CA PHE A 153 7.36 1.46 7.64
C PHE A 153 7.18 2.96 7.40
N LEU A 154 6.71 3.32 6.22
CA LEU A 154 6.36 4.68 5.84
C LEU A 154 4.94 4.71 5.31
N SER A 155 4.09 5.55 5.88
CA SER A 155 2.75 5.85 5.35
C SER A 155 2.70 7.24 4.72
N LEU A 156 1.78 7.47 3.79
CA LEU A 156 1.60 8.76 3.15
C LEU A 156 0.41 9.51 3.76
N GLY A 157 0.72 10.51 4.57
CA GLY A 157 -0.25 11.44 5.13
C GLY A 157 -0.76 12.46 4.11
N PHE A 158 -1.73 13.25 4.54
CA PHE A 158 -2.22 14.39 3.76
C PHE A 158 -2.72 15.48 4.72
N ILE A 159 -2.52 16.74 4.36
CA ILE A 159 -2.88 17.89 5.19
C ILE A 159 -4.38 17.91 5.56
N ALA A 160 -5.22 17.24 4.77
CA ALA A 160 -6.65 17.08 5.04
C ALA A 160 -6.95 16.32 6.34
N ALA A 161 -5.98 15.67 6.96
CA ALA A 161 -6.10 15.13 8.31
C ALA A 161 -6.35 16.23 9.37
N ASN A 162 -5.86 17.42 9.13
CA ASN A 162 -5.85 18.53 10.09
C ASN A 162 -6.59 19.79 9.60
N LEU A 163 -6.75 19.94 8.29
CA LEU A 163 -7.36 21.11 7.67
C LEU A 163 -8.49 20.69 6.71
N VAL A 164 -9.43 21.58 6.49
CA VAL A 164 -10.45 21.37 5.46
C VAL A 164 -9.83 21.59 4.08
N VAL A 165 -9.89 20.54 3.27
CA VAL A 165 -9.50 20.58 1.85
C VAL A 165 -10.76 20.38 1.00
N PRO A 166 -11.29 21.41 0.35
CA PRO A 166 -12.47 21.30 -0.50
C PRO A 166 -12.31 20.23 -1.59
N GLY A 167 -13.32 19.39 -1.77
CA GLY A 167 -13.27 18.30 -2.76
C GLY A 167 -12.63 17.00 -2.29
N TYR A 168 -12.04 16.97 -1.09
CA TYR A 168 -11.51 15.76 -0.48
C TYR A 168 -12.51 15.18 0.51
N GLY A 169 -13.58 14.57 -0.03
CA GLY A 169 -14.76 14.11 0.69
C GLY A 169 -14.81 12.61 0.94
N GLY A 170 -16.02 12.08 1.12
CA GLY A 170 -16.27 10.65 1.27
C GLY A 170 -15.65 10.01 2.51
N GLY A 171 -15.27 10.79 3.51
CA GLY A 171 -14.57 10.30 4.70
C GLY A 171 -13.04 10.21 4.55
N MET A 172 -12.46 10.65 3.43
CA MET A 172 -11.02 10.55 3.20
C MET A 172 -10.19 11.44 4.13
N SER A 173 -10.70 12.62 4.52
CA SER A 173 -10.04 13.44 5.55
C SER A 173 -9.94 12.70 6.89
N SER A 174 -11.05 12.05 7.29
CA SER A 174 -11.09 11.23 8.51
C SER A 174 -10.14 10.04 8.42
N ALA A 175 -10.06 9.37 7.25
CA ALA A 175 -9.13 8.28 7.02
C ALA A 175 -7.67 8.73 7.19
N LYS A 176 -7.31 9.92 6.71
CA LYS A 176 -5.97 10.48 6.89
C LYS A 176 -5.67 10.87 8.34
N ALA A 177 -6.65 11.37 9.07
CA ALA A 177 -6.51 11.64 10.51
C ALA A 177 -6.34 10.33 11.30
N GLN A 178 -7.11 9.30 10.98
CA GLN A 178 -6.97 7.97 11.55
C GLN A 178 -5.58 7.39 11.25
N LEU A 179 -5.11 7.49 10.01
CA LEU A 179 -3.79 7.02 9.59
C LEU A 179 -2.66 7.66 10.42
N GLU A 180 -2.72 8.97 10.67
CA GLU A 180 -1.74 9.67 11.51
C GLU A 180 -1.78 9.19 12.97
N SER A 181 -2.97 8.98 13.52
CA SER A 181 -3.14 8.45 14.87
C SER A 181 -2.57 7.02 14.98
N ASP A 182 -2.95 6.15 14.06
CA ASP A 182 -2.51 4.76 14.04
C ASP A 182 -1.01 4.64 13.83
N THR A 183 -0.41 5.50 13.02
CA THR A 183 1.04 5.55 12.81
C THR A 183 1.78 5.76 14.14
N ARG A 184 1.30 6.67 15.00
CA ARG A 184 1.93 6.92 16.31
C ARG A 184 1.82 5.70 17.23
N VAL A 185 0.66 5.05 17.28
CA VAL A 185 0.44 3.85 18.11
C VAL A 185 1.29 2.68 17.58
N LEU A 186 1.28 2.46 16.28
CA LEU A 186 2.08 1.41 15.65
C LEU A 186 3.58 1.64 15.84
N ALA A 187 4.05 2.88 15.79
CA ALA A 187 5.45 3.21 16.07
C ALA A 187 5.87 2.77 17.48
N TRP A 188 4.99 2.97 18.46
CA TRP A 188 5.23 2.54 19.83
C TRP A 188 5.17 1.01 19.98
N GLU A 189 4.17 0.35 19.42
CA GLU A 189 3.97 -1.10 19.54
C GLU A 189 4.99 -1.89 18.71
N ALA A 190 5.14 -1.57 17.43
CA ALA A 190 6.06 -2.28 16.54
C ALA A 190 7.53 -2.00 16.89
N GLY A 191 7.84 -0.81 17.40
CA GLY A 191 9.16 -0.50 17.90
C GLY A 191 9.56 -1.39 19.07
N ARG A 192 8.65 -1.65 20.00
CA ARG A 192 8.89 -2.53 21.16
C ARG A 192 8.94 -4.01 20.78
N ASN A 193 8.05 -4.44 19.88
CA ASN A 193 7.87 -5.86 19.59
C ASN A 193 8.84 -6.37 18.52
N TYR A 194 9.26 -5.51 17.59
CA TYR A 194 10.05 -5.91 16.42
C TYR A 194 11.32 -5.06 16.19
N GLY A 195 11.52 -4.00 16.97
CA GLY A 195 12.66 -3.10 16.74
C GLY A 195 12.59 -2.32 15.44
N VAL A 196 11.37 -2.03 14.93
CA VAL A 196 11.14 -1.32 13.68
C VAL A 196 10.54 0.07 13.93
N ARG A 197 10.68 0.94 12.96
CA ARG A 197 10.10 2.30 12.98
C ARG A 197 8.84 2.34 12.13
N VAL A 198 7.85 3.13 12.53
CA VAL A 198 6.65 3.42 11.73
C VAL A 198 6.48 4.94 11.66
N ASN A 199 6.42 5.49 10.43
CA ASN A 199 6.41 6.93 10.16
C ASN A 199 5.32 7.30 9.16
#